data_5c99888ca1a0471b4c1a42f1e0c0f4f8
#
_entry.id   5c99888ca1a0471b4c1a42f1e0c0f4f8
#
_cell.length_a   1.000
_cell.length_b   1.000
_cell.length_c   1.000
_cell.angle_alpha   90.00
_cell.angle_beta   90.00
_cell.angle_gamma   90.00
#
_symmetry.space_group_name_H-M   'P 1'
#
loop_
_entity.id
_entity.type
_entity.pdbx_description
1 polymer ?
#
loop_
_entity_poly.entity_id
_entity_poly.type
_entity_poly.pdbx_seq_one_letter_code
_entity_poly.pdbx_strand_id
1 'polypeptide(L)'
;ELSKKNNESFLFIADLHSLTQIKDPEELKENTYSTAATWLAFGLNPQKTIFYKQSDIPITTELAWILSSYFPYQRLTLAHSFKDKSNDLKNVNAALFTYPMLMAADILLYDANYVPVGKDQIQHLEITRNVASKFNNLHGETLIIPEAITDENTKLIIGTDGQKMSKSKSNIINIFLSDKQLKKQIMSIKTDSLSIESIKNPNTCNVFKLYSLVGNETQVKQMKENYEKGGYGYGEAKSQLFNLILETYSKQRNTYNYLMDN
;
A
#
# COMPACT_ATOMS: atom_id res chain seq x y z
N GLU A 1 3.98 13.96 -4.89
CA GLU A 1 4.99 15.00 -5.21
C GLU A 1 5.43 14.94 -6.68
N LEU A 2 5.64 13.76 -7.27
CA LEU A 2 6.04 13.61 -8.69
C LEU A 2 4.99 14.16 -9.64
N SER A 3 3.70 13.96 -9.39
CA SER A 3 2.60 14.52 -10.22
C SER A 3 2.49 16.03 -10.15
N LYS A 4 3.17 16.70 -9.21
CA LYS A 4 3.22 18.18 -9.10
C LYS A 4 4.27 18.83 -9.99
N LYS A 5 5.14 18.05 -10.63
CA LYS A 5 6.31 18.53 -11.41
C LYS A 5 6.08 18.56 -12.95
N ASN A 6 4.91 18.92 -13.45
CA ASN A 6 4.59 18.88 -14.87
C ASN A 6 4.77 17.51 -15.55
N ASN A 7 4.75 16.44 -14.79
CA ASN A 7 4.79 15.08 -15.30
C ASN A 7 3.36 14.59 -15.54
N GLU A 8 3.13 13.94 -16.65
CA GLU A 8 1.92 13.17 -16.86
C GLU A 8 1.96 11.94 -15.93
N SER A 9 0.93 11.76 -15.12
CA SER A 9 0.91 10.71 -14.09
C SER A 9 -0.25 9.77 -14.36
N PHE A 10 0.07 8.47 -14.47
CA PHE A 10 -0.87 7.39 -14.63
C PHE A 10 -0.96 6.64 -13.29
N LEU A 11 -2.16 6.59 -12.72
CA LEU A 11 -2.44 5.83 -11.50
C LEU A 11 -3.62 4.92 -11.75
N PHE A 12 -3.51 3.66 -11.38
CA PHE A 12 -4.59 2.72 -11.59
C PHE A 12 -4.84 1.83 -10.38
N ILE A 13 -6.06 1.32 -10.29
CA ILE A 13 -6.44 0.28 -9.34
C ILE A 13 -6.18 -1.06 -9.98
N ALA A 14 -5.28 -1.84 -9.38
CA ALA A 14 -4.78 -3.11 -9.90
C ALA A 14 -5.76 -4.27 -9.64
N ASP A 15 -6.99 -4.16 -10.15
CA ASP A 15 -8.05 -5.15 -9.93
C ASP A 15 -7.76 -6.49 -10.62
N LEU A 16 -7.11 -6.50 -11.80
CA LEU A 16 -6.68 -7.75 -12.45
C LEU A 16 -5.57 -8.45 -11.65
N HIS A 17 -4.60 -7.70 -11.10
CA HIS A 17 -3.59 -8.27 -10.21
C HIS A 17 -4.23 -8.87 -8.95
N SER A 18 -5.29 -8.26 -8.44
CA SER A 18 -6.01 -8.73 -7.26
C SER A 18 -6.62 -10.12 -7.46
N LEU A 19 -6.96 -10.50 -8.72
CA LEU A 19 -7.45 -11.84 -9.07
C LEU A 19 -6.45 -12.97 -8.78
N THR A 20 -5.17 -12.68 -8.56
CA THR A 20 -4.20 -13.68 -8.10
C THR A 20 -4.58 -14.27 -6.74
N GLN A 21 -5.31 -13.53 -5.91
CA GLN A 21 -5.68 -13.90 -4.54
C GLN A 21 -7.19 -13.82 -4.29
N ILE A 22 -7.86 -12.75 -4.71
CA ILE A 22 -9.29 -12.51 -4.47
C ILE A 22 -10.09 -13.18 -5.58
N LYS A 23 -11.05 -14.04 -5.20
CA LYS A 23 -11.93 -14.76 -6.14
C LYS A 23 -13.40 -14.37 -5.99
N ASP A 24 -13.76 -13.81 -4.84
CA ASP A 24 -15.10 -13.32 -4.60
C ASP A 24 -15.31 -11.99 -5.35
N PRO A 25 -16.33 -11.88 -6.23
CA PRO A 25 -16.56 -10.68 -7.03
C PRO A 25 -17.02 -9.47 -6.21
N GLU A 26 -17.78 -9.69 -5.14
CA GLU A 26 -18.24 -8.59 -4.28
C GLU A 26 -17.05 -8.03 -3.44
N GLU A 27 -16.20 -8.91 -2.91
CA GLU A 27 -14.98 -8.50 -2.23
C GLU A 27 -14.05 -7.72 -3.17
N LEU A 28 -13.87 -8.19 -4.41
CA LEU A 28 -13.04 -7.49 -5.40
C LEU A 28 -13.59 -6.11 -5.72
N LYS A 29 -14.91 -6.01 -5.92
CA LYS A 29 -15.62 -4.76 -6.19
C LYS A 29 -15.47 -3.78 -5.02
N GLU A 30 -15.77 -4.23 -3.79
CA GLU A 30 -15.64 -3.41 -2.58
C GLU A 30 -14.21 -2.89 -2.40
N ASN A 31 -13.20 -3.75 -2.54
CA ASN A 31 -11.80 -3.36 -2.45
C ASN A 31 -11.39 -2.35 -3.53
N THR A 32 -11.91 -2.48 -4.74
CA THR A 32 -11.67 -1.55 -5.86
C THR A 32 -12.21 -0.16 -5.53
N TYR A 33 -13.49 -0.06 -5.15
CA TYR A 33 -14.11 1.23 -4.80
C TYR A 33 -13.51 1.84 -3.54
N SER A 34 -13.27 1.04 -2.50
CA SER A 34 -12.62 1.48 -1.27
C SER A 34 -11.22 2.06 -1.52
N THR A 35 -10.45 1.46 -2.43
CA THR A 35 -9.14 1.97 -2.82
C THR A 35 -9.26 3.30 -3.56
N ALA A 36 -10.19 3.41 -4.52
CA ALA A 36 -10.46 4.64 -5.25
C ALA A 36 -10.89 5.76 -4.30
N ALA A 37 -11.88 5.48 -3.46
CA ALA A 37 -12.39 6.43 -2.47
C ALA A 37 -11.29 6.91 -1.50
N THR A 38 -10.37 6.00 -1.09
CA THR A 38 -9.22 6.35 -0.26
C THR A 38 -8.32 7.36 -0.95
N TRP A 39 -7.93 7.13 -2.21
CA TRP A 39 -7.03 8.03 -2.92
C TRP A 39 -7.67 9.40 -3.16
N LEU A 40 -8.93 9.44 -3.53
CA LEU A 40 -9.71 10.67 -3.70
C LEU A 40 -9.86 11.43 -2.38
N ALA A 41 -10.15 10.73 -1.28
CA ALA A 41 -10.26 11.33 0.06
C ALA A 41 -8.95 11.96 0.54
N PHE A 42 -7.80 11.41 0.13
CA PHE A 42 -6.47 11.98 0.40
C PHE A 42 -6.02 13.03 -0.63
N GLY A 43 -6.91 13.46 -1.52
CA GLY A 43 -6.69 14.59 -2.40
C GLY A 43 -6.08 14.26 -3.76
N LEU A 44 -6.20 13.01 -4.22
CA LEU A 44 -5.94 12.70 -5.61
C LEU A 44 -6.87 13.57 -6.48
N ASN A 45 -6.29 14.32 -7.39
CA ASN A 45 -7.05 15.17 -8.31
C ASN A 45 -7.14 14.50 -9.69
N PRO A 46 -8.31 13.96 -10.09
CA PRO A 46 -8.49 13.27 -11.37
C PRO A 46 -8.42 14.23 -12.58
N GLN A 47 -8.46 15.55 -12.37
CA GLN A 47 -8.23 16.53 -13.43
C GLN A 47 -6.74 16.72 -13.77
N LYS A 48 -5.84 16.26 -12.90
CA LYS A 48 -4.38 16.40 -13.04
C LYS A 48 -3.65 15.06 -13.14
N THR A 49 -4.36 13.96 -12.93
CA THR A 49 -3.79 12.61 -12.90
C THR A 49 -4.74 11.70 -13.67
N ILE A 50 -4.22 10.95 -14.60
CA ILE A 50 -4.99 9.90 -15.27
C ILE A 50 -5.19 8.78 -14.28
N PHE A 51 -6.43 8.66 -13.79
CA PHE A 51 -6.81 7.71 -12.75
C PHE A 51 -7.90 6.76 -13.27
N TYR A 52 -7.62 5.46 -13.27
CA TYR A 52 -8.47 4.46 -13.90
C TYR A 52 -8.37 3.10 -13.18
N LYS A 53 -9.23 2.19 -13.55
CA LYS A 53 -9.17 0.79 -13.13
C LYS A 53 -8.45 -0.02 -14.22
N GLN A 54 -7.53 -0.88 -13.85
CA GLN A 54 -6.71 -1.66 -14.78
C GLN A 54 -7.57 -2.43 -15.80
N SER A 55 -8.66 -3.03 -15.35
CA SER A 55 -9.58 -3.76 -16.23
C SER A 55 -10.36 -2.89 -17.25
N ASP A 56 -10.34 -1.56 -17.10
CA ASP A 56 -10.95 -0.65 -18.09
C ASP A 56 -10.09 -0.51 -19.36
N ILE A 57 -8.85 -1.02 -19.33
CA ILE A 57 -7.89 -0.97 -20.44
C ILE A 57 -7.54 -2.40 -20.90
N PRO A 58 -8.41 -3.07 -21.68
CA PRO A 58 -8.25 -4.48 -22.07
C PRO A 58 -6.94 -4.78 -22.80
N ILE A 59 -6.41 -3.83 -23.57
CA ILE A 59 -5.15 -3.97 -24.32
C ILE A 59 -3.95 -4.26 -23.40
N THR A 60 -4.02 -3.93 -22.10
CA THR A 60 -2.99 -4.29 -21.12
C THR A 60 -2.80 -5.80 -21.06
N THR A 61 -3.90 -6.57 -21.10
CA THR A 61 -3.82 -8.05 -21.08
C THR A 61 -3.30 -8.62 -22.39
N GLU A 62 -3.62 -8.01 -23.53
CA GLU A 62 -3.08 -8.38 -24.83
C GLU A 62 -1.56 -8.15 -24.87
N LEU A 63 -1.10 -6.97 -24.44
CA LEU A 63 0.34 -6.67 -24.36
C LEU A 63 1.04 -7.63 -23.38
N ALA A 64 0.44 -7.94 -22.23
CA ALA A 64 1.00 -8.90 -21.28
C ALA A 64 1.19 -10.29 -21.92
N TRP A 65 0.24 -10.74 -22.74
CA TRP A 65 0.36 -11.98 -23.49
C TRP A 65 1.52 -11.92 -24.50
N ILE A 66 1.61 -10.85 -25.28
CA ILE A 66 2.71 -10.63 -26.24
C ILE A 66 4.05 -10.66 -25.52
N LEU A 67 4.22 -9.87 -24.45
CA LEU A 67 5.46 -9.81 -23.66
C LEU A 67 5.85 -11.18 -23.06
N SER A 68 4.87 -12.00 -22.68
CA SER A 68 5.10 -13.36 -22.16
C SER A 68 5.83 -14.24 -23.17
N SER A 69 5.66 -13.99 -24.48
CA SER A 69 6.34 -14.73 -25.54
C SER A 69 7.84 -14.38 -25.68
N TYR A 70 8.27 -13.27 -25.08
CA TYR A 70 9.65 -12.78 -25.12
C TYR A 70 10.41 -12.99 -23.83
N PHE A 71 9.76 -13.46 -22.75
CA PHE A 71 10.41 -13.63 -21.46
C PHE A 71 10.62 -15.13 -21.11
N PRO A 72 11.86 -15.56 -20.74
CA PRO A 72 12.12 -16.96 -20.47
C PRO A 72 11.36 -17.48 -19.23
N TYR A 73 10.68 -18.61 -19.37
CA TYR A 73 9.96 -19.30 -18.28
C TYR A 73 10.82 -19.47 -17.02
N GLN A 74 12.07 -19.93 -17.18
CA GLN A 74 12.99 -20.17 -16.07
C GLN A 74 13.25 -18.91 -15.23
N ARG A 75 13.22 -17.72 -15.83
CA ARG A 75 13.41 -16.47 -15.08
C ARG A 75 12.18 -16.10 -14.26
N LEU A 76 10.98 -16.44 -14.71
CA LEU A 76 9.76 -16.22 -13.91
C LEU A 76 9.75 -17.11 -12.66
N THR A 77 10.25 -18.34 -12.74
CA THR A 77 10.36 -19.24 -11.56
C THR A 77 11.30 -18.71 -10.48
N LEU A 78 12.24 -17.84 -10.84
CA LEU A 78 13.21 -17.23 -9.91
C LEU A 78 12.72 -15.95 -9.27
N ALA A 79 11.56 -15.42 -9.67
CA ALA A 79 11.00 -14.23 -9.07
C ALA A 79 10.74 -14.45 -7.56
N HIS A 80 11.30 -13.57 -6.70
CA HIS A 80 11.19 -13.70 -5.24
C HIS A 80 9.74 -13.77 -4.79
N SER A 81 8.90 -12.90 -5.35
CA SER A 81 7.48 -12.84 -5.02
C SER A 81 6.68 -14.09 -5.41
N PHE A 82 7.10 -14.83 -6.45
CA PHE A 82 6.53 -16.14 -6.77
C PHE A 82 6.90 -17.16 -5.70
N LYS A 83 8.18 -17.20 -5.30
CA LYS A 83 8.66 -18.13 -4.26
C LYS A 83 7.99 -17.88 -2.91
N ASP A 84 7.96 -16.63 -2.48
CA ASP A 84 7.37 -16.25 -1.18
C ASP A 84 5.87 -16.58 -1.14
N LYS A 85 5.11 -16.18 -2.17
CA LYS A 85 3.68 -16.43 -2.23
C LYS A 85 3.32 -17.89 -2.49
N SER A 86 4.15 -18.65 -3.22
CA SER A 86 3.89 -20.09 -3.48
C SER A 86 4.04 -20.94 -2.22
N ASN A 87 4.86 -20.51 -1.25
CA ASN A 87 5.03 -21.20 0.02
C ASN A 87 3.82 -21.01 0.96
N ASP A 88 3.12 -19.88 0.85
CA ASP A 88 2.01 -19.51 1.73
C ASP A 88 0.63 -19.94 1.18
N LEU A 89 0.52 -20.26 -0.10
CA LEU A 89 -0.75 -20.58 -0.75
C LEU A 89 -0.94 -22.09 -0.93
N LYS A 90 -2.08 -22.61 -0.48
CA LYS A 90 -2.48 -24.01 -0.72
C LYS A 90 -2.67 -24.32 -2.21
N ASN A 91 -3.06 -23.32 -3.02
CA ASN A 91 -3.27 -23.45 -4.47
C ASN A 91 -2.59 -22.28 -5.19
N VAL A 92 -1.47 -22.55 -5.85
CA VAL A 92 -0.79 -21.59 -6.73
C VAL A 92 -1.44 -21.61 -8.10
N ASN A 93 -2.02 -20.48 -8.52
CA ASN A 93 -2.64 -20.36 -9.84
C ASN A 93 -1.67 -19.78 -10.88
N ALA A 94 -1.98 -20.00 -12.18
CA ALA A 94 -1.16 -19.52 -13.28
C ALA A 94 -0.97 -17.99 -13.31
N ALA A 95 -1.98 -17.22 -12.88
CA ALA A 95 -1.89 -15.77 -12.82
C ALA A 95 -0.82 -15.30 -11.82
N LEU A 96 -0.63 -16.03 -10.70
CA LEU A 96 0.45 -15.74 -9.75
C LEU A 96 1.84 -15.94 -10.36
N PHE A 97 1.96 -16.81 -11.35
CA PHE A 97 3.21 -17.04 -12.08
C PHE A 97 3.45 -15.99 -13.16
N THR A 98 2.39 -15.58 -13.89
CA THR A 98 2.50 -14.70 -15.05
C THR A 98 2.31 -13.21 -14.75
N TYR A 99 1.87 -12.83 -13.53
CA TYR A 99 1.60 -11.43 -13.20
C TYR A 99 2.77 -10.45 -13.41
N PRO A 100 4.08 -10.85 -13.39
CA PRO A 100 5.14 -9.91 -13.73
C PRO A 100 5.08 -9.41 -15.17
N MET A 101 4.48 -10.19 -16.08
CA MET A 101 4.25 -9.75 -17.46
C MET A 101 3.05 -8.80 -17.56
N LEU A 102 2.03 -8.98 -16.73
CA LEU A 102 0.94 -8.02 -16.61
C LEU A 102 1.45 -6.68 -16.04
N MET A 103 2.30 -6.71 -15.01
CA MET A 103 2.94 -5.50 -14.49
C MET A 103 3.85 -4.82 -15.51
N ALA A 104 4.58 -5.60 -16.32
CA ALA A 104 5.37 -5.06 -17.40
C ALA A 104 4.49 -4.33 -18.44
N ALA A 105 3.33 -4.92 -18.77
CA ALA A 105 2.37 -4.30 -19.68
C ALA A 105 1.76 -3.01 -19.10
N ASP A 106 1.43 -2.97 -17.81
CA ASP A 106 0.95 -1.76 -17.11
C ASP A 106 1.92 -0.58 -17.23
N ILE A 107 3.20 -0.85 -17.35
CA ILE A 107 4.25 0.16 -17.44
C ILE A 107 4.56 0.53 -18.91
N LEU A 108 4.76 -0.48 -19.74
CA LEU A 108 5.25 -0.30 -21.10
C LEU A 108 4.16 0.21 -22.06
N LEU A 109 2.88 -0.04 -21.76
CA LEU A 109 1.75 0.43 -22.57
C LEU A 109 1.68 1.96 -22.67
N TYR A 110 2.19 2.66 -21.67
CA TYR A 110 2.10 4.12 -21.53
C TYR A 110 3.45 4.82 -21.77
N ASP A 111 4.43 4.12 -22.30
CA ASP A 111 5.78 4.68 -22.53
C ASP A 111 6.36 5.35 -21.26
N ALA A 112 6.12 4.73 -20.09
CA ALA A 112 6.51 5.30 -18.82
C ALA A 112 8.03 5.43 -18.72
N ASN A 113 8.51 6.66 -18.53
CA ASN A 113 9.94 6.93 -18.32
C ASN A 113 10.36 6.58 -16.88
N TYR A 114 9.47 6.85 -15.91
CA TYR A 114 9.76 6.70 -14.48
C TYR A 114 8.66 5.93 -13.77
N VAL A 115 9.07 4.98 -12.93
CA VAL A 115 8.13 4.19 -12.12
C VAL A 115 8.51 4.29 -10.64
N PRO A 116 7.68 4.99 -9.82
CA PRO A 116 7.87 5.01 -8.37
C PRO A 116 7.58 3.64 -7.79
N VAL A 117 8.59 3.01 -7.18
CA VAL A 117 8.47 1.66 -6.61
C VAL A 117 9.10 1.56 -5.23
N GLY A 118 8.52 0.73 -4.37
CA GLY A 118 9.19 0.27 -3.16
C GLY A 118 10.36 -0.68 -3.48
N LYS A 119 11.28 -0.84 -2.54
CA LYS A 119 12.46 -1.71 -2.70
C LYS A 119 12.10 -3.17 -3.05
N ASP A 120 10.95 -3.64 -2.57
CA ASP A 120 10.40 -4.97 -2.85
C ASP A 120 9.91 -5.15 -4.29
N GLN A 121 9.68 -4.06 -5.04
CA GLN A 121 9.22 -4.07 -6.42
C GLN A 121 10.35 -3.87 -7.45
N ILE A 122 11.57 -3.58 -7.02
CA ILE A 122 12.71 -3.35 -7.93
C ILE A 122 12.92 -4.54 -8.87
N GLN A 123 12.83 -5.78 -8.36
CA GLN A 123 13.01 -6.98 -9.17
C GLN A 123 11.96 -7.06 -10.30
N HIS A 124 10.72 -6.67 -10.05
CA HIS A 124 9.67 -6.67 -11.08
C HIS A 124 9.94 -5.62 -12.16
N LEU A 125 10.46 -4.46 -11.75
CA LEU A 125 10.85 -3.43 -12.73
C LEU A 125 12.04 -3.89 -13.57
N GLU A 126 13.00 -4.60 -12.99
CA GLU A 126 14.10 -5.23 -13.77
C GLU A 126 13.59 -6.29 -14.75
N ILE A 127 12.55 -7.05 -14.39
CA ILE A 127 11.87 -7.97 -15.31
C ILE A 127 11.26 -7.17 -16.47
N THR A 128 10.58 -6.07 -16.19
CA THR A 128 10.00 -5.15 -17.19
C THR A 128 11.07 -4.60 -18.13
N ARG A 129 12.18 -4.09 -17.61
CA ARG A 129 13.32 -3.59 -18.39
C ARG A 129 13.92 -4.65 -19.29
N ASN A 130 14.09 -5.87 -18.76
CA ASN A 130 14.65 -7.00 -19.50
C ASN A 130 13.75 -7.43 -20.67
N VAL A 131 12.42 -7.52 -20.47
CA VAL A 131 11.52 -7.91 -21.55
C VAL A 131 11.43 -6.82 -22.61
N ALA A 132 11.40 -5.53 -22.23
CA ALA A 132 11.43 -4.41 -23.15
C ALA A 132 12.70 -4.39 -24.00
N SER A 133 13.88 -4.55 -23.36
CA SER A 133 15.15 -4.62 -24.08
C SER A 133 15.19 -5.78 -25.08
N LYS A 134 14.69 -6.95 -24.67
CA LYS A 134 14.66 -8.13 -25.56
C LYS A 134 13.71 -7.92 -26.74
N PHE A 135 12.56 -7.30 -26.51
CA PHE A 135 11.61 -6.94 -27.55
C PHE A 135 12.26 -5.95 -28.54
N ASN A 136 12.86 -4.88 -28.05
CA ASN A 136 13.53 -3.86 -28.87
C ASN A 136 14.69 -4.42 -29.70
N ASN A 137 15.46 -5.36 -29.15
CA ASN A 137 16.54 -6.00 -29.89
C ASN A 137 16.06 -6.80 -31.11
N LEU A 138 14.81 -7.28 -31.09
CA LEU A 138 14.23 -8.06 -32.19
C LEU A 138 13.42 -7.22 -33.18
N HIS A 139 12.80 -6.14 -32.69
CA HIS A 139 11.82 -5.35 -33.46
C HIS A 139 12.20 -3.88 -33.67
N GLY A 140 13.40 -3.48 -33.22
CA GLY A 140 13.81 -2.07 -33.18
C GLY A 140 13.32 -1.36 -31.91
N GLU A 141 13.74 -0.13 -31.72
CA GLU A 141 13.38 0.69 -30.55
C GLU A 141 11.88 1.04 -30.58
N THR A 142 11.07 0.20 -29.94
CA THR A 142 9.62 0.29 -29.90
C THR A 142 9.10 0.64 -28.50
N LEU A 143 9.70 0.02 -27.45
CA LEU A 143 9.27 0.19 -26.07
C LEU A 143 10.26 1.07 -25.30
N ILE A 144 9.76 2.02 -24.52
CA ILE A 144 10.60 2.82 -23.62
C ILE A 144 11.02 1.96 -22.42
N ILE A 145 12.32 1.96 -22.12
CA ILE A 145 12.86 1.23 -20.97
C ILE A 145 12.76 2.12 -19.73
N PRO A 146 11.91 1.77 -18.75
CA PRO A 146 11.62 2.62 -17.60
C PRO A 146 12.75 2.66 -16.57
N GLU A 147 12.81 3.75 -15.79
CA GLU A 147 13.70 3.91 -14.65
C GLU A 147 12.92 3.82 -13.32
N ALA A 148 13.55 3.22 -12.31
CA ALA A 148 12.99 3.16 -10.97
C ALA A 148 13.19 4.48 -10.23
N ILE A 149 12.13 4.97 -9.58
CA ILE A 149 12.26 6.00 -8.54
C ILE A 149 11.94 5.35 -7.20
N THR A 150 12.94 5.29 -6.31
CA THR A 150 12.77 4.75 -4.96
C THR A 150 12.82 5.88 -3.95
N ASP A 151 11.91 5.87 -2.98
CA ASP A 151 11.97 6.77 -1.83
C ASP A 151 12.67 6.05 -0.67
N GLU A 152 13.84 6.55 -0.27
CA GLU A 152 14.61 6.01 0.86
C GLU A 152 13.96 6.31 2.22
N ASN A 153 13.02 7.27 2.27
CA ASN A 153 12.38 7.74 3.50
C ASN A 153 11.11 6.98 3.89
N THR A 154 10.76 5.89 3.21
CA THR A 154 9.60 5.09 3.59
C THR A 154 9.81 4.44 4.96
N LYS A 155 9.30 5.10 6.02
CA LYS A 155 9.31 4.55 7.37
C LYS A 155 8.35 3.36 7.44
N LEU A 156 8.83 2.31 8.06
CA LEU A 156 8.02 1.12 8.32
C LEU A 156 6.96 1.46 9.39
N ILE A 157 5.69 1.38 9.03
CA ILE A 157 4.59 1.58 9.98
C ILE A 157 4.34 0.27 10.72
N ILE A 158 4.26 0.36 12.06
CA ILE A 158 3.93 -0.79 12.90
C ILE A 158 2.42 -0.99 13.02
N GLY A 159 1.99 -2.25 13.12
CA GLY A 159 0.61 -2.64 13.40
C GLY A 159 0.30 -2.69 14.90
N THR A 160 -0.90 -3.17 15.21
CA THR A 160 -1.40 -3.30 16.59
C THR A 160 -0.56 -4.23 17.47
N ASP A 161 0.21 -5.13 16.86
CA ASP A 161 1.10 -6.10 17.52
C ASP A 161 2.56 -5.62 17.66
N GLY A 162 2.89 -4.44 17.10
CA GLY A 162 4.24 -3.88 17.06
C GLY A 162 5.13 -4.40 15.93
N GLN A 163 4.63 -5.33 15.11
CA GLN A 163 5.28 -5.80 13.89
C GLN A 163 4.94 -4.89 12.70
N LYS A 164 5.57 -5.10 11.54
CA LYS A 164 5.20 -4.41 10.30
C LYS A 164 3.70 -4.56 10.05
N MET A 165 3.00 -3.44 9.85
CA MET A 165 1.58 -3.41 9.53
C MET A 165 1.31 -4.12 8.20
N SER A 166 0.36 -5.07 8.21
CA SER A 166 0.02 -5.86 7.03
C SER A 166 -1.40 -6.42 7.12
N LYS A 167 -2.14 -6.44 6.02
CA LYS A 167 -3.46 -7.10 5.96
C LYS A 167 -3.36 -8.60 6.29
N SER A 168 -2.35 -9.29 5.79
CA SER A 168 -2.15 -10.73 6.02
C SER A 168 -1.90 -11.09 7.50
N LYS A 169 -1.37 -10.16 8.29
CA LYS A 169 -1.15 -10.34 9.74
C LYS A 169 -2.33 -9.88 10.60
N SER A 170 -3.40 -9.37 10.00
CA SER A 170 -4.58 -8.83 10.72
C SER A 170 -4.22 -7.79 11.80
N ASN A 171 -3.11 -7.07 11.66
CA ASN A 171 -2.59 -6.10 12.61
C ASN A 171 -2.75 -4.64 12.14
N ILE A 172 -3.56 -4.40 11.10
CA ILE A 172 -3.80 -3.07 10.53
C ILE A 172 -4.65 -2.19 11.45
N ILE A 173 -4.48 -0.88 11.33
CA ILE A 173 -5.41 0.14 11.82
C ILE A 173 -6.04 0.79 10.60
N ASN A 174 -7.32 0.51 10.37
CA ASN A 174 -8.07 1.07 9.24
C ASN A 174 -8.84 2.31 9.70
N ILE A 175 -8.37 3.47 9.30
CA ILE A 175 -8.95 4.77 9.71
C ILE A 175 -10.35 5.03 9.14
N PHE A 176 -10.80 4.27 8.14
CA PHE A 176 -12.12 4.42 7.52
C PHE A 176 -13.21 3.53 8.14
N LEU A 177 -12.88 2.71 9.11
CA LEU A 177 -13.88 1.95 9.86
C LEU A 177 -14.80 2.86 10.66
N SER A 178 -15.98 2.35 11.04
CA SER A 178 -16.84 3.03 12.00
C SER A 178 -16.07 3.32 13.31
N ASP A 179 -16.46 4.38 14.02
CA ASP A 179 -15.77 4.79 15.26
C ASP A 179 -15.68 3.65 16.27
N LYS A 180 -16.73 2.83 16.38
CA LYS A 180 -16.76 1.66 17.26
C LYS A 180 -15.72 0.62 16.87
N GLN A 181 -15.60 0.33 15.58
CA GLN A 181 -14.64 -0.66 15.07
C GLN A 181 -13.20 -0.15 15.15
N LEU A 182 -12.97 1.11 14.77
CA LEU A 182 -11.65 1.75 14.88
C LEU A 182 -11.20 1.80 16.35
N LYS A 183 -12.09 2.18 17.28
CA LYS A 183 -11.80 2.15 18.72
C LYS A 183 -11.40 0.76 19.18
N LYS A 184 -12.10 -0.29 18.73
CA LYS A 184 -11.75 -1.68 19.05
C LYS A 184 -10.34 -2.05 18.55
N GLN A 185 -9.98 -1.66 17.32
CA GLN A 185 -8.62 -1.89 16.80
C GLN A 185 -7.56 -1.17 17.64
N ILE A 186 -7.77 0.10 17.99
CA ILE A 186 -6.80 0.88 18.77
C ILE A 186 -6.68 0.34 20.19
N MET A 187 -7.78 -0.07 20.82
CA MET A 187 -7.74 -0.69 22.15
C MET A 187 -7.01 -2.04 22.14
N SER A 188 -6.93 -2.74 21.01
CA SER A 188 -6.20 -4.01 20.88
C SER A 188 -4.68 -3.85 20.71
N ILE A 189 -4.16 -2.63 20.60
CA ILE A 189 -2.70 -2.39 20.47
C ILE A 189 -1.98 -3.04 21.66
N LYS A 190 -0.99 -3.89 21.36
CA LYS A 190 -0.19 -4.57 22.39
C LYS A 190 0.68 -3.59 23.16
N THR A 191 0.61 -3.68 24.48
CA THR A 191 1.45 -2.94 25.44
C THR A 191 2.09 -3.94 26.40
N ASP A 192 3.08 -3.49 27.17
CA ASP A 192 3.55 -4.24 28.33
C ASP A 192 2.51 -4.24 29.48
N SER A 193 2.87 -4.84 30.61
CA SER A 193 2.02 -5.00 31.79
C SER A 193 2.33 -4.00 32.93
N LEU A 194 2.98 -2.88 32.62
CA LEU A 194 3.31 -1.86 33.63
C LEU A 194 2.04 -1.24 34.22
N SER A 195 2.05 -1.01 35.54
CA SER A 195 0.95 -0.33 36.23
C SER A 195 0.77 1.12 35.80
N ILE A 196 -0.34 1.74 36.18
CA ILE A 196 -0.62 3.15 35.87
C ILE A 196 0.46 4.04 36.47
N GLU A 197 0.88 3.80 37.70
CA GLU A 197 1.85 4.60 38.46
C GLU A 197 3.27 4.49 37.92
N SER A 198 3.57 3.41 37.18
CA SER A 198 4.91 3.17 36.66
C SER A 198 5.27 4.16 35.55
N ILE A 199 6.52 4.61 35.54
CA ILE A 199 7.14 5.32 34.43
C ILE A 199 7.17 4.38 33.21
N LYS A 200 6.81 4.90 32.04
CA LYS A 200 6.75 4.13 30.79
C LYS A 200 7.78 4.65 29.79
N ASN A 201 8.38 3.74 29.03
CA ASN A 201 9.33 4.12 27.99
C ASN A 201 8.60 4.39 26.65
N PRO A 202 8.56 5.66 26.18
CA PRO A 202 7.89 5.99 24.91
C PRO A 202 8.54 5.29 23.71
N ASN A 203 9.86 5.06 23.73
CA ASN A 203 10.58 4.48 22.59
C ASN A 203 10.24 2.99 22.33
N THR A 204 9.82 2.27 23.35
CA THR A 204 9.43 0.85 23.23
C THR A 204 7.92 0.67 23.10
N CYS A 205 7.11 1.67 23.42
CA CYS A 205 5.66 1.60 23.43
C CYS A 205 5.04 1.72 22.01
N ASN A 206 4.29 0.74 21.59
CA ASN A 206 3.61 0.74 20.29
C ASN A 206 2.58 1.86 20.16
N VAL A 207 1.85 2.18 21.23
CA VAL A 207 0.87 3.28 21.23
C VAL A 207 1.56 4.62 20.99
N PHE A 208 2.69 4.88 21.68
CA PHE A 208 3.45 6.10 21.49
C PHE A 208 4.02 6.23 20.07
N LYS A 209 4.57 5.13 19.52
CA LYS A 209 5.09 5.13 18.14
C LYS A 209 4.00 5.47 17.14
N LEU A 210 2.81 4.90 17.28
CA LEU A 210 1.66 5.18 16.40
C LEU A 210 1.14 6.61 16.60
N TYR A 211 1.08 7.07 17.84
CA TYR A 211 0.68 8.46 18.16
C TYR A 211 1.63 9.47 17.51
N SER A 212 2.93 9.20 17.54
CA SER A 212 3.96 10.07 16.95
C SER A 212 3.93 10.15 15.43
N LEU A 213 3.24 9.22 14.75
CA LEU A 213 3.02 9.30 13.29
C LEU A 213 1.91 10.28 12.91
N VAL A 214 0.99 10.53 13.82
CA VAL A 214 -0.23 11.33 13.56
C VAL A 214 -0.15 12.70 14.26
N GLY A 215 0.40 12.73 15.47
CA GLY A 215 0.47 13.92 16.31
C GLY A 215 1.49 14.95 15.85
N ASN A 216 1.21 16.22 16.11
CA ASN A 216 2.17 17.29 15.98
C ASN A 216 3.22 17.26 17.12
N GLU A 217 4.29 18.05 16.98
CA GLU A 217 5.41 18.08 17.94
C GLU A 217 4.96 18.33 19.38
N THR A 218 4.01 19.27 19.60
CA THR A 218 3.51 19.62 20.93
C THR A 218 2.76 18.45 21.54
N GLN A 219 1.88 17.79 20.77
CA GLN A 219 1.08 16.64 21.22
C GLN A 219 1.99 15.45 21.57
N VAL A 220 2.99 15.18 20.73
CA VAL A 220 3.96 14.08 20.95
C VAL A 220 4.81 14.36 22.19
N LYS A 221 5.27 15.60 22.37
CA LYS A 221 6.01 16.00 23.55
C LYS A 221 5.19 15.83 24.83
N GLN A 222 3.93 16.27 24.82
CA GLN A 222 3.04 16.13 25.98
C GLN A 222 2.80 14.66 26.35
N MET A 223 2.54 13.79 25.36
CA MET A 223 2.36 12.36 25.62
C MET A 223 3.65 11.74 26.18
N LYS A 224 4.82 12.13 25.66
CA LYS A 224 6.12 11.69 26.19
C LYS A 224 6.29 12.06 27.65
N GLU A 225 6.04 13.32 28.01
CA GLU A 225 6.11 13.79 29.40
C GLU A 225 5.16 13.01 30.33
N ASN A 226 3.94 12.71 29.87
CA ASN A 226 2.98 11.91 30.64
C ASN A 226 3.50 10.49 30.90
N TYR A 227 4.14 9.85 29.90
CA TYR A 227 4.78 8.54 30.05
C TYR A 227 5.92 8.54 31.06
N GLU A 228 6.74 9.60 31.05
CA GLU A 228 7.95 9.75 31.89
C GLU A 228 7.62 10.18 33.32
N LYS A 229 6.46 10.76 33.58
CA LYS A 229 6.03 11.15 34.93
C LYS A 229 5.43 9.98 35.74
N GLY A 230 4.87 8.97 35.08
CA GLY A 230 4.01 7.98 35.71
C GLY A 230 2.60 8.52 35.98
N GLY A 231 1.71 7.68 36.48
CA GLY A 231 0.29 8.04 36.70
C GLY A 231 -0.53 8.10 35.40
N TYR A 232 -0.02 7.64 34.27
CA TYR A 232 -0.64 7.70 32.97
C TYR A 232 -0.84 6.31 32.37
N GLY A 233 -2.12 5.89 32.23
CA GLY A 233 -2.49 4.55 31.79
C GLY A 233 -2.43 4.34 30.27
N TYR A 234 -2.15 3.11 29.84
CA TYR A 234 -2.21 2.76 28.40
C TYR A 234 -3.61 2.91 27.80
N GLY A 235 -4.67 2.72 28.59
CA GLY A 235 -6.04 2.94 28.15
C GLY A 235 -6.31 4.42 27.78
N GLU A 236 -5.74 5.33 28.56
CA GLU A 236 -5.82 6.78 28.27
C GLU A 236 -5.03 7.13 27.03
N ALA A 237 -3.79 6.65 26.90
CA ALA A 237 -2.95 6.86 25.72
C ALA A 237 -3.64 6.33 24.44
N LYS A 238 -4.26 5.16 24.48
CA LYS A 238 -5.04 4.59 23.37
C LYS A 238 -6.26 5.45 23.05
N SER A 239 -6.94 5.98 24.05
CA SER A 239 -8.08 6.88 23.85
C SER A 239 -7.66 8.20 23.21
N GLN A 240 -6.51 8.75 23.62
CA GLN A 240 -5.95 9.94 22.99
C GLN A 240 -5.54 9.67 21.53
N LEU A 241 -4.93 8.52 21.24
CA LEU A 241 -4.62 8.12 19.85
C LEU A 241 -5.90 8.00 19.00
N PHE A 242 -6.96 7.40 19.53
CA PHE A 242 -8.24 7.29 18.85
C PHE A 242 -8.82 8.67 18.51
N ASN A 243 -8.88 9.57 19.49
CA ASN A 243 -9.40 10.91 19.27
C ASN A 243 -8.56 11.71 18.27
N LEU A 244 -7.24 11.60 18.36
CA LEU A 244 -6.32 12.24 17.43
C LEU A 244 -6.51 11.76 15.99
N ILE A 245 -6.71 10.46 15.77
CA ILE A 245 -7.01 9.92 14.43
C ILE A 245 -8.34 10.45 13.90
N LEU A 246 -9.39 10.48 14.72
CA LEU A 246 -10.69 11.01 14.32
C LEU A 246 -10.61 12.49 13.92
N GLU A 247 -9.90 13.29 14.70
CA GLU A 247 -9.72 14.72 14.44
C GLU A 247 -8.89 14.94 13.17
N THR A 248 -7.71 14.34 13.10
CA THR A 248 -6.74 14.54 12.00
C THR A 248 -7.31 14.11 10.64
N TYR A 249 -8.04 13.00 10.61
CA TYR A 249 -8.57 12.42 9.36
C TYR A 249 -10.08 12.65 9.19
N SER A 250 -10.69 13.57 9.93
CA SER A 250 -12.14 13.83 9.86
C SER A 250 -12.61 14.14 8.44
N LYS A 251 -11.90 15.03 7.73
CA LYS A 251 -12.21 15.39 6.34
C LYS A 251 -12.11 14.18 5.41
N GLN A 252 -11.02 13.40 5.51
CA GLN A 252 -10.79 12.22 4.67
C GLN A 252 -11.85 11.15 4.93
N ARG A 253 -12.21 10.92 6.19
CA ARG A 253 -13.26 9.98 6.57
C ARG A 253 -14.63 10.37 5.99
N ASN A 254 -14.99 11.65 6.11
CA ASN A 254 -16.25 12.16 5.56
C ASN A 254 -16.29 12.03 4.02
N THR A 255 -15.21 12.40 3.35
CA THR A 255 -15.12 12.26 1.89
C THR A 255 -15.18 10.79 1.46
N TYR A 256 -14.46 9.92 2.15
CA TYR A 256 -14.49 8.47 1.88
C TYR A 256 -15.90 7.89 2.02
N ASN A 257 -16.58 8.16 3.14
CA ASN A 257 -17.93 7.67 3.37
C ASN A 257 -18.91 8.20 2.29
N TYR A 258 -18.83 9.49 1.96
CA TYR A 258 -19.65 10.06 0.88
C TYR A 258 -19.42 9.32 -0.46
N LEU A 259 -18.18 9.02 -0.81
CA LEU A 259 -17.84 8.33 -2.06
C LEU A 259 -18.24 6.85 -2.05
N MET A 260 -18.28 6.20 -0.88
CA MET A 260 -18.72 4.81 -0.78
C MET A 260 -20.24 4.65 -0.78
N ASP A 261 -20.96 5.69 -0.38
CA ASP A 261 -22.44 5.72 -0.30
C ASP A 261 -23.09 6.17 -1.62
N ASN A 262 -22.34 6.79 -2.55
CA ASN A 262 -22.81 7.36 -3.81
C ASN A 262 -21.97 6.86 -5.01
#